data_8626fef96b106765531edaf73faddd30
#
_entry.id   8626fef96b106765531edaf73faddd30
#
_cell.length_a   1.000
_cell.length_b   1.000
_cell.length_c   1.000
_cell.angle_alpha   90.00
_cell.angle_beta   90.00
_cell.angle_gamma   90.00
#
_symmetry.space_group_name_H-M   'P 1'
#
loop_
_entity.id
_entity.type
_entity.pdbx_description
1 polymer ?
#
loop_
_entity_poly.entity_id
_entity_poly.type
_entity_poly.pdbx_seq_one_letter_code
_entity_poly.pdbx_strand_id
1 'polypeptide(L)'
;MQDILTCAMGLDIHRDVIVACLAKGELGTDPEIEIRSFSTLIPEMWKLRDWVLEAECRYVAMESTGIYWQPIYEMLEPCFDGQISILVVNARHMKNVPGRKTDMRDAQWIATLLRAGLQKGSFIPDKTFRELRHLTRYRKSIVRDITAQKNRIDKFLQSSGFRFTAFLSDAFGASGRNIIRHLMEYGNISREALDRCLKTQTRKRIDEILIALNGSLSEHQRGFLRMIFGHLEALEQHRHTVEDAITKEITKHEEALSLLCSIPGIDVTAAAAIIAEIGTDMSAFPDSGAGRNQCR
;
A
#
# COMPACT_ATOMS: atom_id res chain seq x y z
N MET A 1 -15.18 -6.17 34.35
CA MET A 1 -15.39 -5.13 33.33
C MET A 1 -16.88 -4.80 33.33
N GLN A 2 -17.22 -3.53 33.12
CA GLN A 2 -18.64 -3.16 33.00
C GLN A 2 -19.01 -3.23 31.52
N ASP A 3 -20.02 -4.05 31.19
CA ASP A 3 -20.49 -4.19 29.81
C ASP A 3 -21.35 -2.98 29.41
N ILE A 4 -21.18 -2.55 28.15
CA ILE A 4 -21.93 -1.44 27.53
C ILE A 4 -22.74 -1.89 26.31
N LEU A 5 -22.51 -3.11 25.80
CA LEU A 5 -23.23 -3.70 24.68
C LEU A 5 -23.89 -5.02 25.10
N THR A 6 -25.13 -5.23 24.66
CA THR A 6 -25.89 -6.49 24.90
C THR A 6 -25.49 -7.59 23.90
N CYS A 7 -24.96 -7.22 22.74
CA CYS A 7 -24.52 -8.15 21.70
C CYS A 7 -23.24 -7.66 21.05
N ALA A 8 -22.22 -8.51 20.99
CA ALA A 8 -20.94 -8.21 20.37
C ALA A 8 -20.34 -9.47 19.75
N MET A 9 -19.70 -9.33 18.60
CA MET A 9 -18.99 -10.41 17.93
C MET A 9 -17.50 -10.09 17.83
N GLY A 10 -16.66 -11.04 18.21
CA GLY A 10 -15.21 -11.00 18.06
C GLY A 10 -14.75 -11.97 16.99
N LEU A 11 -13.91 -11.53 16.08
CA LEU A 11 -13.35 -12.34 15.00
C LEU A 11 -11.82 -12.41 15.14
N ASP A 12 -11.32 -13.62 15.30
CA ASP A 12 -9.88 -13.93 15.18
C ASP A 12 -9.65 -14.52 13.80
N ILE A 13 -8.90 -13.77 12.97
CA ILE A 13 -8.79 -14.04 11.54
C ILE A 13 -7.37 -14.46 11.21
N HIS A 14 -7.24 -15.68 10.69
CA HIS A 14 -6.03 -16.24 10.14
C HIS A 14 -6.14 -16.42 8.62
N ARG A 15 -5.05 -16.89 8.01
CA ARG A 15 -4.99 -17.11 6.56
C ARG A 15 -6.10 -18.03 6.03
N ASP A 16 -6.35 -19.13 6.75
CA ASP A 16 -7.20 -20.23 6.26
C ASP A 16 -8.47 -20.43 7.13
N VAL A 17 -8.54 -19.77 8.28
CA VAL A 17 -9.64 -19.94 9.25
C VAL A 17 -10.02 -18.63 9.92
N ILE A 18 -11.31 -18.46 10.16
CA ILE A 18 -11.91 -17.39 10.94
C ILE A 18 -12.55 -18.05 12.15
N VAL A 19 -12.11 -17.71 13.34
CA VAL A 19 -12.79 -18.10 14.58
C VAL A 19 -13.65 -16.92 15.02
N ALA A 20 -14.96 -17.12 15.08
CA ALA A 20 -15.92 -16.08 15.44
C ALA A 20 -16.57 -16.44 16.78
N CYS A 21 -16.68 -15.46 17.67
CA CYS A 21 -17.32 -15.57 18.96
C CYS A 21 -18.43 -14.53 19.10
N LEU A 22 -19.65 -14.98 19.23
CA LEU A 22 -20.81 -14.16 19.58
C LEU A 22 -20.99 -14.17 21.12
N ALA A 23 -21.05 -12.97 21.70
CA ALA A 23 -21.37 -12.77 23.12
C ALA A 23 -22.67 -11.96 23.24
N LYS A 24 -23.75 -12.59 23.70
CA LYS A 24 -25.09 -11.98 23.77
C LYS A 24 -25.67 -12.15 25.18
N GLY A 25 -26.25 -11.10 25.74
CA GLY A 25 -26.88 -11.12 27.06
C GLY A 25 -27.15 -9.72 27.57
N GLU A 26 -27.94 -9.64 28.65
CA GLU A 26 -28.25 -8.37 29.32
C GLU A 26 -27.01 -7.73 29.94
N LEU A 27 -27.05 -6.41 30.12
CA LEU A 27 -25.95 -5.68 30.76
C LEU A 27 -25.81 -6.08 32.23
N GLY A 28 -24.59 -6.36 32.67
CA GLY A 28 -24.29 -6.74 34.04
C GLY A 28 -24.48 -8.23 34.35
N THR A 29 -24.85 -9.04 33.34
CA THR A 29 -24.92 -10.50 33.46
C THR A 29 -23.82 -11.17 32.62
N ASP A 30 -23.46 -12.41 32.96
CA ASP A 30 -22.58 -13.20 32.13
C ASP A 30 -23.27 -13.48 30.78
N PRO A 31 -22.60 -13.15 29.63
CA PRO A 31 -23.21 -13.37 28.33
C PRO A 31 -23.22 -14.86 27.95
N GLU A 32 -24.23 -15.23 27.20
CA GLU A 32 -24.20 -16.48 26.43
C GLU A 32 -23.11 -16.37 25.33
N ILE A 33 -22.26 -17.38 25.28
CA ILE A 33 -21.11 -17.42 24.36
C ILE A 33 -21.33 -18.52 23.33
N GLU A 34 -21.37 -18.15 22.08
CA GLU A 34 -21.37 -19.09 20.97
C GLU A 34 -20.12 -18.90 20.11
N ILE A 35 -19.41 -19.99 19.80
CA ILE A 35 -18.17 -19.95 18.99
C ILE A 35 -18.38 -20.85 17.77
N ARG A 36 -18.15 -20.27 16.59
CA ARG A 36 -18.14 -20.98 15.31
C ARG A 36 -16.81 -20.74 14.59
N SER A 37 -16.42 -21.69 13.76
CA SER A 37 -15.24 -21.57 12.89
C SER A 37 -15.67 -21.67 11.43
N PHE A 38 -15.09 -20.79 10.61
CA PHE A 38 -15.35 -20.73 9.19
C PHE A 38 -14.02 -20.77 8.44
N SER A 39 -14.00 -21.29 7.22
CA SER A 39 -12.83 -21.06 6.34
C SER A 39 -12.89 -19.65 5.73
N THR A 40 -11.76 -19.18 5.21
CA THR A 40 -11.66 -17.88 4.52
C THR A 40 -12.17 -17.92 3.08
N LEU A 41 -12.83 -19.00 2.67
CA LEU A 41 -13.48 -19.12 1.37
C LEU A 41 -14.79 -18.32 1.33
N ILE A 42 -15.08 -17.70 0.20
CA ILE A 42 -16.26 -16.83 0.02
C ILE A 42 -17.58 -17.46 0.52
N PRO A 43 -17.91 -18.73 0.19
CA PRO A 43 -19.17 -19.34 0.68
C PRO A 43 -19.24 -19.45 2.20
N GLU A 44 -18.11 -19.69 2.87
CA GLU A 44 -18.05 -19.77 4.32
C GLU A 44 -18.12 -18.38 4.98
N MET A 45 -17.51 -17.38 4.34
CA MET A 45 -17.66 -15.99 4.78
C MET A 45 -19.12 -15.52 4.68
N TRP A 46 -19.86 -15.95 3.65
CA TRP A 46 -21.30 -15.67 3.58
C TRP A 46 -22.08 -16.30 4.73
N LYS A 47 -21.75 -17.51 5.15
CA LYS A 47 -22.38 -18.12 6.35
C LYS A 47 -22.07 -17.33 7.62
N LEU A 48 -20.85 -16.78 7.75
CA LEU A 48 -20.50 -15.87 8.83
C LEU A 48 -21.38 -14.61 8.80
N ARG A 49 -21.53 -13.98 7.62
CA ARG A 49 -22.39 -12.81 7.44
C ARG A 49 -23.84 -13.12 7.82
N ASP A 50 -24.37 -14.24 7.33
CA ASP A 50 -25.75 -14.65 7.59
C ASP A 50 -25.97 -14.88 9.09
N TRP A 51 -24.99 -15.45 9.79
CA TRP A 51 -25.02 -15.59 11.25
C TRP A 51 -24.99 -14.24 11.98
N VAL A 52 -24.20 -13.26 11.49
CA VAL A 52 -24.20 -11.88 12.03
C VAL A 52 -25.58 -11.25 11.90
N LEU A 53 -26.25 -11.45 10.75
CA LEU A 53 -27.61 -10.93 10.49
C LEU A 53 -28.66 -11.64 11.34
N GLU A 54 -28.63 -12.96 11.44
CA GLU A 54 -29.55 -13.77 12.26
C GLU A 54 -29.44 -13.43 13.75
N ALA A 55 -28.22 -13.18 14.23
CA ALA A 55 -27.98 -12.77 15.61
C ALA A 55 -28.36 -11.32 15.91
N GLU A 56 -28.71 -10.53 14.88
CA GLU A 56 -28.88 -9.07 14.92
C GLU A 56 -27.70 -8.34 15.55
N CYS A 57 -26.46 -8.87 15.33
CA CYS A 57 -25.26 -8.36 15.95
C CYS A 57 -24.70 -7.18 15.14
N ARG A 58 -24.93 -5.96 15.61
CA ARG A 58 -24.47 -4.72 14.94
C ARG A 58 -23.06 -4.28 15.36
N TYR A 59 -22.43 -4.98 16.28
CA TYR A 59 -21.09 -4.63 16.80
C TYR A 59 -20.12 -5.79 16.57
N VAL A 60 -19.17 -5.60 15.69
CA VAL A 60 -18.16 -6.61 15.32
C VAL A 60 -16.77 -6.03 15.52
N ALA A 61 -15.89 -6.78 16.16
CA ALA A 61 -14.47 -6.44 16.23
C ALA A 61 -13.63 -7.54 15.62
N MET A 62 -12.57 -7.17 14.91
CA MET A 62 -11.63 -8.10 14.29
C MET A 62 -10.19 -7.63 14.44
N GLU A 63 -9.27 -8.58 14.55
CA GLU A 63 -7.85 -8.25 14.60
C GLU A 63 -7.29 -7.88 13.23
N SER A 64 -6.47 -6.81 13.16
CA SER A 64 -5.86 -6.31 11.93
C SER A 64 -4.62 -7.11 11.49
N THR A 65 -4.61 -8.45 11.67
CA THR A 65 -3.48 -9.28 11.28
C THR A 65 -3.37 -9.40 9.76
N GLY A 66 -2.33 -8.84 9.17
CA GLY A 66 -2.07 -8.87 7.73
C GLY A 66 -3.18 -8.21 6.90
N ILE A 67 -3.59 -8.90 5.83
CA ILE A 67 -4.61 -8.44 4.88
C ILE A 67 -5.92 -9.22 4.99
N TYR A 68 -5.97 -10.26 5.83
CA TYR A 68 -7.06 -11.26 5.83
C TYR A 68 -8.38 -10.72 6.37
N TRP A 69 -8.36 -9.63 7.12
CA TRP A 69 -9.55 -8.96 7.63
C TRP A 69 -10.33 -8.20 6.54
N GLN A 70 -9.67 -7.75 5.47
CA GLN A 70 -10.27 -6.88 4.45
C GLN A 70 -11.49 -7.49 3.74
N PRO A 71 -11.47 -8.73 3.22
CA PRO A 71 -12.63 -9.33 2.58
C PRO A 71 -13.83 -9.45 3.52
N ILE A 72 -13.57 -9.72 4.80
CA ILE A 72 -14.62 -9.88 5.81
C ILE A 72 -15.22 -8.50 6.14
N TYR A 73 -14.37 -7.48 6.28
CA TYR A 73 -14.81 -6.11 6.49
C TYR A 73 -15.72 -5.64 5.35
N GLU A 74 -15.29 -5.81 4.09
CA GLU A 74 -16.05 -5.39 2.91
C GLU A 74 -17.39 -6.14 2.76
N MET A 75 -17.43 -7.40 3.20
CA MET A 75 -18.65 -8.19 3.17
C MET A 75 -19.64 -7.78 4.28
N LEU A 76 -19.14 -7.40 5.46
CA LEU A 76 -19.98 -6.99 6.59
C LEU A 76 -20.39 -5.51 6.52
N GLU A 77 -19.59 -4.66 5.92
CA GLU A 77 -19.81 -3.20 5.84
C GLU A 77 -21.23 -2.81 5.38
N PRO A 78 -21.86 -3.47 4.37
CA PRO A 78 -23.22 -3.17 3.95
C PRO A 78 -24.32 -3.79 4.81
N CYS A 79 -23.99 -4.60 5.83
CA CYS A 79 -25.01 -5.22 6.69
C CYS A 79 -25.80 -4.17 7.47
N PHE A 80 -27.08 -4.46 7.72
CA PHE A 80 -28.00 -3.57 8.42
C PHE A 80 -28.09 -2.16 7.77
N ASP A 81 -28.08 -2.11 6.43
CA ASP A 81 -28.07 -0.85 5.65
C ASP A 81 -26.89 0.05 6.00
N GLY A 82 -25.73 -0.53 6.25
CA GLY A 82 -24.51 0.18 6.67
C GLY A 82 -24.49 0.62 8.14
N GLN A 83 -25.49 0.22 8.95
CA GLN A 83 -25.57 0.55 10.38
C GLN A 83 -24.85 -0.45 11.28
N ILE A 84 -23.84 -1.13 10.76
CA ILE A 84 -22.97 -2.03 11.52
C ILE A 84 -21.72 -1.28 12.00
N SER A 85 -21.35 -1.47 13.27
CA SER A 85 -20.09 -0.94 13.80
C SER A 85 -19.03 -2.02 13.72
N ILE A 86 -18.06 -1.86 12.80
CA ILE A 86 -16.96 -2.79 12.63
C ILE A 86 -15.67 -2.14 13.11
N LEU A 87 -15.08 -2.70 14.17
CA LEU A 87 -13.79 -2.26 14.69
C LEU A 87 -12.67 -3.18 14.21
N VAL A 88 -11.73 -2.63 13.46
CA VAL A 88 -10.46 -3.32 13.13
C VAL A 88 -9.43 -2.92 14.16
N VAL A 89 -9.02 -3.85 15.01
CA VAL A 89 -8.22 -3.60 16.21
C VAL A 89 -6.79 -4.09 16.03
N ASN A 90 -5.83 -3.28 16.47
CA ASN A 90 -4.42 -3.69 16.43
C ASN A 90 -4.12 -4.70 17.55
N ALA A 91 -3.53 -5.85 17.20
CA ALA A 91 -3.13 -6.91 18.13
C ALA A 91 -2.29 -6.42 19.33
N ARG A 92 -1.45 -5.41 19.15
CA ARG A 92 -0.63 -4.84 20.23
C ARG A 92 -1.47 -4.15 21.30
N HIS A 93 -2.56 -3.49 20.91
CA HIS A 93 -3.47 -2.85 21.87
C HIS A 93 -4.20 -3.88 22.72
N MET A 94 -4.64 -4.98 22.10
CA MET A 94 -5.36 -6.05 22.81
C MET A 94 -4.49 -6.79 23.85
N LYS A 95 -3.19 -6.99 23.54
CA LYS A 95 -2.24 -7.65 24.46
C LYS A 95 -1.92 -6.84 25.70
N ASN A 96 -2.10 -5.52 25.66
CA ASN A 96 -1.79 -4.62 26.76
C ASN A 96 -2.96 -4.40 27.72
N VAL A 97 -4.16 -4.96 27.47
CA VAL A 97 -5.30 -4.83 28.36
C VAL A 97 -5.16 -5.83 29.52
N PRO A 98 -5.14 -5.38 30.81
CA PRO A 98 -5.04 -6.27 31.96
C PRO A 98 -6.24 -7.22 32.05
N GLY A 99 -6.02 -8.45 32.52
CA GLY A 99 -7.09 -9.42 32.80
C GLY A 99 -7.27 -10.53 31.77
N ARG A 100 -6.39 -10.66 30.78
CA ARG A 100 -6.40 -11.81 29.85
C ARG A 100 -6.16 -13.09 30.64
N LYS A 101 -7.14 -14.01 30.63
CA LYS A 101 -6.96 -15.38 31.13
C LYS A 101 -6.32 -16.22 30.01
N THR A 102 -5.33 -17.04 30.37
CA THR A 102 -4.56 -17.87 29.45
C THR A 102 -5.39 -18.87 28.63
N ASP A 103 -6.58 -19.26 29.14
CA ASP A 103 -7.41 -20.30 28.52
C ASP A 103 -8.55 -19.73 27.63
N MET A 104 -8.66 -18.40 27.52
CA MET A 104 -9.69 -17.75 26.71
C MET A 104 -9.27 -17.69 25.25
N ARG A 105 -10.10 -18.18 24.33
CA ARG A 105 -9.86 -18.10 22.89
C ARG A 105 -9.78 -16.64 22.46
N ASP A 106 -8.90 -16.32 21.51
CA ASP A 106 -8.65 -14.93 21.09
C ASP A 106 -9.92 -14.24 20.56
N ALA A 107 -10.77 -14.94 19.80
CA ALA A 107 -12.07 -14.42 19.35
C ALA A 107 -13.01 -14.06 20.52
N GLN A 108 -13.06 -14.88 21.57
CA GLN A 108 -13.87 -14.61 22.78
C GLN A 108 -13.33 -13.40 23.55
N TRP A 109 -12.01 -13.25 23.63
CA TRP A 109 -11.38 -12.09 24.25
C TRP A 109 -11.71 -10.81 23.48
N ILE A 110 -11.66 -10.85 22.14
CA ILE A 110 -12.05 -9.73 21.27
C ILE A 110 -13.52 -9.33 21.54
N ALA A 111 -14.45 -10.31 21.57
CA ALA A 111 -15.86 -10.05 21.85
C ALA A 111 -16.07 -9.44 23.24
N THR A 112 -15.38 -9.95 24.27
CA THR A 112 -15.46 -9.45 25.65
C THR A 112 -14.98 -8.00 25.75
N LEU A 113 -13.84 -7.68 25.13
CA LEU A 113 -13.32 -6.31 25.12
C LEU A 113 -14.24 -5.34 24.36
N LEU A 114 -14.82 -5.80 23.25
CA LEU A 114 -15.77 -5.01 22.47
C LEU A 114 -17.02 -4.73 23.30
N ARG A 115 -17.58 -5.76 23.94
CA ARG A 115 -18.78 -5.64 24.81
C ARG A 115 -18.57 -4.65 25.97
N ALA A 116 -17.34 -4.60 26.50
CA ALA A 116 -16.98 -3.68 27.57
C ALA A 116 -16.55 -2.27 27.07
N GLY A 117 -16.54 -2.01 25.75
CA GLY A 117 -16.12 -0.72 25.19
C GLY A 117 -14.64 -0.40 25.36
N LEU A 118 -13.81 -1.42 25.60
CA LEU A 118 -12.36 -1.25 25.87
C LEU A 118 -11.50 -1.33 24.62
N GLN A 119 -12.12 -1.39 23.42
CA GLN A 119 -11.41 -1.45 22.16
C GLN A 119 -11.44 -0.11 21.44
N LYS A 120 -10.29 0.27 20.89
CA LYS A 120 -10.16 1.39 19.97
C LYS A 120 -9.88 0.85 18.57
N GLY A 121 -10.80 1.09 17.64
CA GLY A 121 -10.66 0.70 16.25
C GLY A 121 -9.61 1.54 15.53
N SER A 122 -8.96 0.96 14.52
CA SER A 122 -8.18 1.69 13.53
C SER A 122 -9.12 2.41 12.57
N PHE A 123 -8.71 3.57 12.08
CA PHE A 123 -9.47 4.26 11.04
C PHE A 123 -9.41 3.48 9.72
N ILE A 124 -10.58 3.14 9.19
CA ILE A 124 -10.74 2.52 7.88
C ILE A 124 -11.51 3.52 7.01
N PRO A 125 -10.89 4.07 5.97
CA PRO A 125 -11.59 5.00 5.08
C PRO A 125 -12.63 4.28 4.24
N ASP A 126 -13.56 5.06 3.68
CA ASP A 126 -14.58 4.57 2.76
C ASP A 126 -13.99 3.80 1.58
N LYS A 127 -14.81 2.95 0.96
CA LYS A 127 -14.40 2.06 -0.12
C LYS A 127 -13.65 2.79 -1.24
N THR A 128 -14.13 3.97 -1.67
CA THR A 128 -13.50 4.77 -2.72
C THR A 128 -12.05 5.15 -2.37
N PHE A 129 -11.80 5.53 -1.11
CA PHE A 129 -10.44 5.85 -0.66
C PHE A 129 -9.59 4.59 -0.46
N ARG A 130 -10.19 3.45 -0.12
CA ARG A 130 -9.47 2.17 -0.08
C ARG A 130 -8.98 1.76 -1.47
N GLU A 131 -9.80 1.95 -2.51
CA GLU A 131 -9.42 1.70 -3.91
C GLU A 131 -8.30 2.65 -4.36
N LEU A 132 -8.41 3.94 -4.07
CA LEU A 132 -7.35 4.92 -4.34
C LEU A 132 -6.05 4.58 -3.58
N ARG A 133 -6.14 4.07 -2.35
CA ARG A 133 -5.00 3.61 -1.55
C ARG A 133 -4.26 2.44 -2.23
N HIS A 134 -4.95 1.51 -2.86
CA HIS A 134 -4.31 0.45 -3.63
C HIS A 134 -3.49 1.01 -4.78
N LEU A 135 -4.02 1.98 -5.53
CA LEU A 135 -3.31 2.62 -6.63
C LEU A 135 -2.07 3.41 -6.16
N THR A 136 -2.20 4.22 -5.11
CA THR A 136 -1.09 5.05 -4.60
C THR A 136 0.03 4.19 -4.01
N ARG A 137 -0.30 3.13 -3.27
CA ARG A 137 0.68 2.17 -2.73
C ARG A 137 1.35 1.36 -3.83
N TYR A 138 0.59 0.95 -4.85
CA TYR A 138 1.13 0.24 -6.00
C TYR A 138 2.08 1.13 -6.81
N ARG A 139 1.71 2.41 -7.06
CA ARG A 139 2.62 3.39 -7.65
C ARG A 139 3.94 3.50 -6.89
N LYS A 140 3.88 3.56 -5.56
CA LYS A 140 5.07 3.60 -4.70
C LYS A 140 5.95 2.35 -4.88
N SER A 141 5.36 1.18 -5.07
CA SER A 141 6.09 -0.06 -5.38
C SER A 141 6.80 0.06 -6.73
N ILE A 142 6.09 0.46 -7.80
CA ILE A 142 6.66 0.64 -9.14
C ILE A 142 7.85 1.61 -9.12
N VAL A 143 7.77 2.71 -8.36
CA VAL A 143 8.88 3.68 -8.23
C VAL A 143 10.12 3.02 -7.60
N ARG A 144 9.95 2.13 -6.61
CA ARG A 144 11.04 1.34 -6.04
C ARG A 144 11.63 0.37 -7.06
N ASP A 145 10.78 -0.29 -7.85
CA ASP A 145 11.21 -1.24 -8.89
C ASP A 145 11.97 -0.52 -10.00
N ILE A 146 11.53 0.67 -10.43
CA ILE A 146 12.24 1.54 -11.36
C ILE A 146 13.63 1.89 -10.82
N THR A 147 13.73 2.27 -9.56
CA THR A 147 15.01 2.60 -8.92
C THR A 147 15.93 1.38 -8.86
N ALA A 148 15.40 0.22 -8.48
CA ALA A 148 16.14 -1.03 -8.46
C ALA A 148 16.63 -1.43 -9.85
N GLN A 149 15.80 -1.22 -10.87
CA GLN A 149 16.16 -1.51 -12.27
C GLN A 149 17.22 -0.56 -12.82
N LYS A 150 17.12 0.74 -12.51
CA LYS A 150 18.19 1.71 -12.84
C LYS A 150 19.53 1.32 -12.23
N ASN A 151 19.53 0.94 -10.95
CA ASN A 151 20.73 0.47 -10.25
C ASN A 151 21.30 -0.82 -10.88
N ARG A 152 20.43 -1.73 -11.36
CA ARG A 152 20.87 -2.96 -12.06
C ARG A 152 21.56 -2.63 -13.38
N ILE A 153 21.00 -1.71 -14.17
CA ILE A 153 21.59 -1.27 -15.42
C ILE A 153 22.94 -0.60 -15.16
N ASP A 154 23.02 0.31 -14.19
CA ASP A 154 24.26 0.99 -13.83
C ASP A 154 25.36 0.01 -13.39
N LYS A 155 25.04 -0.94 -12.51
CA LYS A 155 25.98 -1.99 -12.10
C LYS A 155 26.45 -2.84 -13.27
N PHE A 156 25.56 -3.19 -14.19
CA PHE A 156 25.92 -3.95 -15.38
C PHE A 156 26.88 -3.17 -16.27
N LEU A 157 26.59 -1.90 -16.54
CA LEU A 157 27.48 -1.03 -17.33
C LEU A 157 28.85 -0.88 -16.67
N GLN A 158 28.90 -0.62 -15.37
CA GLN A 158 30.16 -0.51 -14.62
C GLN A 158 30.97 -1.81 -14.63
N SER A 159 30.32 -2.97 -14.46
CA SER A 159 30.98 -4.27 -14.53
C SER A 159 31.50 -4.61 -15.94
N SER A 160 30.92 -4.00 -16.97
CA SER A 160 31.37 -4.08 -18.37
C SER A 160 32.41 -3.02 -18.74
N GLY A 161 32.89 -2.22 -17.77
CA GLY A 161 33.91 -1.20 -17.95
C GLY A 161 33.39 0.20 -18.31
N PHE A 162 32.07 0.37 -18.46
CA PHE A 162 31.48 1.66 -18.85
C PHE A 162 31.09 2.47 -17.62
N ARG A 163 31.83 3.53 -17.30
CA ARG A 163 31.61 4.37 -16.10
C ARG A 163 31.07 5.77 -16.40
N PHE A 164 30.46 5.98 -17.54
CA PHE A 164 29.99 7.29 -17.97
C PHE A 164 28.89 7.88 -17.11
N THR A 165 28.16 7.04 -16.37
CA THR A 165 27.08 7.46 -15.47
C THR A 165 27.56 8.43 -14.37
N ALA A 166 28.83 8.32 -13.95
CA ALA A 166 29.44 9.24 -13.00
C ALA A 166 29.64 10.67 -13.52
N PHE A 167 29.60 10.86 -14.85
CA PHE A 167 29.80 12.16 -15.52
C PHE A 167 28.47 12.84 -15.90
N LEU A 168 27.34 12.21 -15.63
CA LEU A 168 26.00 12.71 -15.91
C LEU A 168 25.28 13.06 -14.60
N SER A 169 24.62 14.20 -14.57
CA SER A 169 23.74 14.56 -13.42
C SER A 169 22.53 13.62 -13.31
N ASP A 170 22.04 13.12 -14.44
CA ASP A 170 21.03 12.06 -14.52
C ASP A 170 21.47 11.05 -15.60
N ALA A 171 21.91 9.88 -15.12
CA ALA A 171 22.37 8.78 -15.96
C ALA A 171 21.24 8.17 -16.82
N PHE A 172 19.98 8.34 -16.41
CA PHE A 172 18.80 7.86 -17.11
C PHE A 172 17.94 8.98 -17.73
N GLY A 173 18.47 10.20 -17.74
CA GLY A 173 17.93 11.30 -18.53
C GLY A 173 18.21 11.16 -20.03
N ALA A 174 17.85 12.17 -20.82
CA ALA A 174 17.88 12.07 -22.28
C ALA A 174 19.26 11.69 -22.84
N SER A 175 20.35 12.33 -22.36
CA SER A 175 21.72 12.01 -22.83
C SER A 175 22.15 10.59 -22.47
N GLY A 176 21.92 10.16 -21.21
CA GLY A 176 22.28 8.82 -20.77
C GLY A 176 21.51 7.73 -21.51
N ARG A 177 20.21 7.92 -21.72
CA ARG A 177 19.38 6.99 -22.51
C ARG A 177 19.84 6.88 -23.95
N ASN A 178 20.20 8.00 -24.59
CA ASN A 178 20.73 7.98 -25.96
C ASN A 178 22.03 7.20 -26.03
N ILE A 179 22.94 7.38 -25.06
CA ILE A 179 24.18 6.60 -24.98
C ILE A 179 23.88 5.11 -24.80
N ILE A 180 22.99 4.76 -23.85
CA ILE A 180 22.62 3.36 -23.59
C ILE A 180 22.02 2.72 -24.85
N ARG A 181 21.09 3.40 -25.53
CA ARG A 181 20.50 2.90 -26.79
C ARG A 181 21.57 2.70 -27.89
N HIS A 182 22.49 3.63 -28.00
CA HIS A 182 23.60 3.48 -28.97
C HIS A 182 24.49 2.26 -28.64
N LEU A 183 24.83 2.07 -27.35
CA LEU A 183 25.59 0.91 -26.90
C LEU A 183 24.83 -0.42 -27.12
N MET A 184 23.52 -0.44 -26.95
CA MET A 184 22.70 -1.63 -27.26
C MET A 184 22.72 -1.99 -28.74
N GLU A 185 22.83 -1.01 -29.62
CA GLU A 185 22.83 -1.20 -31.08
C GLU A 185 24.23 -1.55 -31.62
N TYR A 186 25.25 -0.79 -31.25
CA TYR A 186 26.58 -0.87 -31.86
C TYR A 186 27.65 -1.48 -30.95
N GLY A 187 27.44 -1.53 -29.65
CA GLY A 187 28.37 -2.06 -28.66
C GLY A 187 29.47 -1.11 -28.24
N ASN A 188 29.80 -0.12 -29.04
CA ASN A 188 30.77 0.94 -28.75
C ASN A 188 30.24 2.28 -29.24
N ILE A 189 30.98 3.38 -29.01
CA ILE A 189 30.53 4.71 -29.40
C ILE A 189 31.74 5.54 -29.90
N SER A 190 31.62 6.14 -31.08
CA SER A 190 32.61 7.13 -31.57
C SER A 190 32.34 8.51 -30.97
N ARG A 191 33.32 9.41 -31.08
CA ARG A 191 33.19 10.80 -30.65
C ARG A 191 31.99 11.51 -31.30
N GLU A 192 31.82 11.32 -32.61
CA GLU A 192 30.75 11.93 -33.40
C GLU A 192 29.39 11.39 -33.01
N ALA A 193 29.29 10.09 -32.70
CA ALA A 193 28.07 9.48 -32.21
C ALA A 193 27.73 9.94 -30.78
N LEU A 194 28.75 10.05 -29.92
CA LEU A 194 28.60 10.58 -28.56
C LEU A 194 28.12 12.04 -28.59
N ASP A 195 28.71 12.89 -29.45
CA ASP A 195 28.26 14.28 -29.56
C ASP A 195 26.77 14.41 -29.90
N ARG A 196 26.26 13.53 -30.78
CA ARG A 196 24.83 13.47 -31.12
C ARG A 196 23.96 13.01 -29.95
N CYS A 197 24.49 12.17 -29.06
CA CYS A 197 23.74 11.69 -27.87
C CYS A 197 23.63 12.74 -26.78
N LEU A 198 24.57 13.69 -26.70
CA LEU A 198 24.70 14.63 -25.59
C LEU A 198 23.87 15.91 -25.79
N LYS A 199 23.22 16.38 -24.70
CA LYS A 199 22.66 17.74 -24.66
C LYS A 199 23.74 18.77 -24.33
N THR A 200 23.45 20.06 -24.63
CA THR A 200 24.41 21.18 -24.62
C THR A 200 25.27 21.27 -23.37
N GLN A 201 24.69 21.12 -22.18
CA GLN A 201 25.46 21.21 -20.93
C GLN A 201 26.40 20.02 -20.72
N THR A 202 25.95 18.81 -21.04
CA THR A 202 26.73 17.58 -20.87
C THR A 202 27.86 17.49 -21.92
N ARG A 203 27.67 18.12 -23.07
CA ARG A 203 28.66 18.17 -24.18
C ARG A 203 29.98 18.80 -23.76
N LYS A 204 30.00 19.71 -22.77
CA LYS A 204 31.24 20.29 -22.22
C LYS A 204 32.21 19.26 -21.62
N ARG A 205 31.71 18.08 -21.27
CA ARG A 205 32.47 16.97 -20.67
C ARG A 205 32.64 15.79 -21.63
N ILE A 206 32.53 16.02 -22.96
CA ILE A 206 32.54 14.94 -23.97
C ILE A 206 33.83 14.11 -23.90
N ASP A 207 34.98 14.72 -23.65
CA ASP A 207 36.27 14.02 -23.63
C ASP A 207 36.35 13.06 -22.41
N GLU A 208 35.87 13.49 -21.24
CA GLU A 208 35.80 12.66 -20.03
C GLU A 208 34.82 11.48 -20.21
N ILE A 209 33.66 11.76 -20.82
CA ILE A 209 32.64 10.74 -21.09
C ILE A 209 33.16 9.75 -22.15
N LEU A 210 33.86 10.20 -23.18
CA LEU A 210 34.42 9.33 -24.20
C LEU A 210 35.45 8.37 -23.61
N ILE A 211 36.33 8.84 -22.72
CA ILE A 211 37.27 8.00 -22.01
C ILE A 211 36.53 6.94 -21.15
N ALA A 212 35.46 7.33 -20.45
CA ALA A 212 34.65 6.43 -19.65
C ALA A 212 33.81 5.43 -20.47
N LEU A 213 33.72 5.64 -21.77
CA LEU A 213 33.05 4.79 -22.77
C LEU A 213 34.02 4.03 -23.68
N ASN A 214 35.33 4.08 -23.39
CA ASN A 214 36.35 3.43 -24.20
C ASN A 214 36.33 1.91 -23.97
N GLY A 215 35.47 1.21 -24.71
CA GLY A 215 35.28 -0.23 -24.62
C GLY A 215 34.30 -0.72 -25.70
N SER A 216 34.03 -2.02 -25.70
CA SER A 216 33.02 -2.61 -26.57
C SER A 216 32.24 -3.70 -25.84
N LEU A 217 30.91 -3.63 -25.94
CA LEU A 217 30.02 -4.69 -25.46
C LEU A 217 29.96 -5.83 -26.48
N SER A 218 30.12 -7.05 -26.02
CA SER A 218 29.84 -8.25 -26.82
C SER A 218 28.35 -8.33 -27.20
N GLU A 219 28.02 -9.15 -28.22
CA GLU A 219 26.61 -9.36 -28.61
C GLU A 219 25.76 -9.86 -27.44
N HIS A 220 26.29 -10.77 -26.61
CA HIS A 220 25.61 -11.26 -25.41
C HIS A 220 25.34 -10.12 -24.42
N GLN A 221 26.32 -9.25 -24.17
CA GLN A 221 26.16 -8.09 -23.27
C GLN A 221 25.14 -7.08 -23.81
N ARG A 222 25.14 -6.84 -25.11
CA ARG A 222 24.11 -5.99 -25.76
C ARG A 222 22.73 -6.57 -25.63
N GLY A 223 22.58 -7.89 -25.86
CA GLY A 223 21.33 -8.61 -25.68
C GLY A 223 20.79 -8.51 -24.25
N PHE A 224 21.67 -8.71 -23.26
CA PHE A 224 21.30 -8.57 -21.86
C PHE A 224 20.91 -7.11 -21.51
N LEU A 225 21.68 -6.12 -22.00
CA LEU A 225 21.37 -4.70 -21.78
C LEU A 225 20.00 -4.33 -22.38
N ARG A 226 19.66 -4.84 -23.59
CA ARG A 226 18.34 -4.63 -24.21
C ARG A 226 17.21 -5.18 -23.30
N MET A 227 17.38 -6.39 -22.73
CA MET A 227 16.37 -6.97 -21.85
C MET A 227 16.16 -6.12 -20.59
N ILE A 228 17.23 -5.74 -19.89
CA ILE A 228 17.08 -4.98 -18.63
C ILE A 228 16.64 -3.54 -18.87
N PHE A 229 17.00 -2.93 -19.99
CA PHE A 229 16.57 -1.59 -20.37
C PHE A 229 15.11 -1.58 -20.84
N GLY A 230 14.69 -2.57 -21.62
CA GLY A 230 13.28 -2.74 -22.00
C GLY A 230 12.38 -2.96 -20.79
N HIS A 231 12.85 -3.68 -19.76
CA HIS A 231 12.11 -3.80 -18.50
C HIS A 231 11.97 -2.45 -17.78
N LEU A 232 13.01 -1.60 -17.78
CA LEU A 232 12.91 -0.24 -17.23
C LEU A 232 11.84 0.59 -17.95
N GLU A 233 11.84 0.55 -19.30
CA GLU A 233 10.87 1.29 -20.11
C GLU A 233 9.44 0.79 -19.87
N ALA A 234 9.24 -0.52 -19.72
CA ALA A 234 7.96 -1.10 -19.37
C ALA A 234 7.45 -0.66 -17.99
N LEU A 235 8.32 -0.63 -16.98
CA LEU A 235 7.98 -0.13 -15.63
C LEU A 235 7.61 1.35 -15.65
N GLU A 236 8.32 2.17 -16.41
CA GLU A 236 8.01 3.61 -16.55
C GLU A 236 6.67 3.83 -17.24
N GLN A 237 6.38 3.08 -18.31
CA GLN A 237 5.07 3.13 -18.97
C GLN A 237 3.96 2.69 -18.02
N HIS A 238 4.19 1.62 -17.25
CA HIS A 238 3.22 1.14 -16.28
C HIS A 238 2.97 2.15 -15.16
N ARG A 239 4.02 2.85 -14.70
CA ARG A 239 3.86 3.96 -13.75
C ARG A 239 2.92 5.03 -14.29
N HIS A 240 3.07 5.46 -15.56
CA HIS A 240 2.19 6.45 -16.18
C HIS A 240 0.73 5.97 -16.20
N THR A 241 0.48 4.71 -16.57
CA THR A 241 -0.88 4.15 -16.55
C THR A 241 -1.51 4.22 -15.16
N VAL A 242 -0.75 3.92 -14.11
CA VAL A 242 -1.23 4.00 -12.72
C VAL A 242 -1.43 5.45 -12.29
N GLU A 243 -0.55 6.38 -12.69
CA GLU A 243 -0.69 7.81 -12.42
C GLU A 243 -1.93 8.40 -13.08
N ASP A 244 -2.26 7.99 -14.31
CA ASP A 244 -3.51 8.36 -14.99
C ASP A 244 -4.75 7.85 -14.24
N ALA A 245 -4.71 6.60 -13.76
CA ALA A 245 -5.78 6.05 -12.95
C ALA A 245 -5.96 6.81 -11.61
N ILE A 246 -4.86 7.15 -10.93
CA ILE A 246 -4.89 7.98 -9.71
C ILE A 246 -5.50 9.34 -10.02
N THR A 247 -5.06 9.99 -11.10
CA THR A 247 -5.57 11.31 -11.51
C THR A 247 -7.06 11.29 -11.75
N LYS A 248 -7.58 10.27 -12.43
CA LYS A 248 -9.01 10.09 -12.69
C LYS A 248 -9.82 9.96 -11.40
N GLU A 249 -9.31 9.24 -10.40
CA GLU A 249 -10.02 9.06 -9.13
C GLU A 249 -9.92 10.30 -8.25
N ILE A 250 -8.75 10.92 -8.16
CA ILE A 250 -8.53 12.05 -7.25
C ILE A 250 -9.23 13.34 -7.69
N THR A 251 -9.50 13.51 -8.99
CA THR A 251 -10.27 14.67 -9.49
C THR A 251 -11.70 14.70 -8.99
N LYS A 252 -12.25 13.60 -8.50
CA LYS A 252 -13.54 13.56 -7.81
C LYS A 252 -13.51 14.29 -6.46
N HIS A 253 -12.33 14.61 -5.93
CA HIS A 253 -12.07 15.24 -4.64
C HIS A 253 -11.25 16.53 -4.80
N GLU A 254 -11.61 17.36 -5.79
CA GLU A 254 -10.85 18.54 -6.23
C GLU A 254 -10.62 19.57 -5.12
N GLU A 255 -11.60 19.79 -4.24
CA GLU A 255 -11.47 20.74 -3.12
C GLU A 255 -10.36 20.30 -2.15
N ALA A 256 -10.38 19.05 -1.71
CA ALA A 256 -9.36 18.51 -0.81
C ALA A 256 -7.98 18.47 -1.48
N LEU A 257 -7.93 18.11 -2.77
CA LEU A 257 -6.71 18.12 -3.57
C LEU A 257 -6.11 19.52 -3.64
N SER A 258 -6.91 20.54 -3.99
CA SER A 258 -6.48 21.94 -4.08
C SER A 258 -5.97 22.47 -2.74
N LEU A 259 -6.70 22.17 -1.66
CA LEU A 259 -6.31 22.55 -0.31
C LEU A 259 -4.95 21.96 0.08
N LEU A 260 -4.71 20.68 -0.16
CA LEU A 260 -3.43 20.05 0.15
C LEU A 260 -2.29 20.57 -0.73
N CYS A 261 -2.54 20.79 -2.02
CA CYS A 261 -1.54 21.35 -2.95
C CYS A 261 -1.19 22.82 -2.64
N SER A 262 -2.01 23.55 -1.87
CA SER A 262 -1.66 24.89 -1.38
C SER A 262 -0.54 24.88 -0.33
N ILE A 263 -0.27 23.73 0.29
CA ILE A 263 0.78 23.56 1.29
C ILE A 263 2.14 23.43 0.58
N PRO A 264 3.14 24.28 0.87
CA PRO A 264 4.46 24.17 0.24
C PRO A 264 5.08 22.79 0.40
N GLY A 265 5.51 22.18 -0.72
CA GLY A 265 6.13 20.85 -0.75
C GLY A 265 5.16 19.69 -0.93
N ILE A 266 3.86 19.92 -1.00
CA ILE A 266 2.87 18.90 -1.34
C ILE A 266 2.49 19.06 -2.81
N ASP A 267 2.91 18.10 -3.63
CA ASP A 267 2.46 17.97 -5.03
C ASP A 267 1.19 17.12 -5.14
N VAL A 268 0.60 17.06 -6.33
CA VAL A 268 -0.61 16.26 -6.61
C VAL A 268 -0.44 14.79 -6.20
N THR A 269 0.75 14.22 -6.37
CA THR A 269 1.04 12.82 -6.00
C THR A 269 1.02 12.62 -4.48
N ALA A 270 1.64 13.53 -3.75
CA ALA A 270 1.65 13.50 -2.28
C ALA A 270 0.23 13.76 -1.73
N ALA A 271 -0.49 14.74 -2.29
CA ALA A 271 -1.88 15.02 -1.92
C ALA A 271 -2.79 13.80 -2.15
N ALA A 272 -2.69 13.15 -3.32
CA ALA A 272 -3.45 11.94 -3.61
C ALA A 272 -3.14 10.80 -2.62
N ALA A 273 -1.86 10.63 -2.23
CA ALA A 273 -1.47 9.63 -1.25
C ALA A 273 -2.04 9.95 0.15
N ILE A 274 -2.06 11.21 0.56
CA ILE A 274 -2.65 11.66 1.83
C ILE A 274 -4.15 11.39 1.83
N ILE A 275 -4.88 11.86 0.81
CA ILE A 275 -6.33 11.65 0.69
C ILE A 275 -6.67 10.16 0.69
N ALA A 276 -5.89 9.33 0.00
CA ALA A 276 -6.08 7.88 0.00
C ALA A 276 -5.95 7.24 1.40
N GLU A 277 -5.10 7.79 2.27
CA GLU A 277 -4.87 7.25 3.61
C GLU A 277 -5.87 7.75 4.65
N ILE A 278 -6.33 9.00 4.56
CA ILE A 278 -7.16 9.62 5.60
C ILE A 278 -8.59 9.98 5.11
N GLY A 279 -8.86 9.88 3.82
CA GLY A 279 -10.12 10.36 3.25
C GLY A 279 -10.20 11.89 3.21
N THR A 280 -11.42 12.40 3.07
CA THR A 280 -11.73 13.84 3.07
C THR A 280 -12.53 14.28 4.30
N ASP A 281 -13.13 13.33 5.03
CA ASP A 281 -13.83 13.60 6.28
C ASP A 281 -12.85 13.69 7.45
N MET A 282 -12.63 14.92 7.94
CA MET A 282 -11.71 15.19 9.05
C MET A 282 -12.36 15.02 10.43
N SER A 283 -13.63 14.67 10.52
CA SER A 283 -14.31 14.42 11.81
C SER A 283 -13.69 13.26 12.60
N ALA A 284 -13.13 12.28 11.89
CA ALA A 284 -12.37 11.17 12.48
C ALA A 284 -11.03 11.57 13.12
N PHE A 285 -10.55 12.82 12.89
CA PHE A 285 -9.26 13.34 13.35
C PHE A 285 -9.42 14.65 14.12
N PRO A 286 -10.06 14.64 15.33
CA PRO A 286 -10.39 15.86 16.06
C PRO A 286 -9.19 16.67 16.53
N ASP A 287 -7.99 16.07 16.59
CA ASP A 287 -6.75 16.73 16.97
C ASP A 287 -5.53 16.23 16.16
N SER A 288 -4.42 16.98 16.20
CA SER A 288 -3.17 16.64 15.51
C SER A 288 -2.49 15.36 16.02
N GLY A 289 -2.90 14.83 17.17
CA GLY A 289 -2.39 13.59 17.76
C GLY A 289 -3.12 12.34 17.25
N ALA A 290 -4.39 12.46 16.88
CA ALA A 290 -5.22 11.36 16.42
C ALA A 290 -4.66 10.72 15.13
N GLY A 291 -4.15 11.53 14.19
CA GLY A 291 -3.60 11.04 12.92
C GLY A 291 -2.29 10.26 13.04
N ARG A 292 -1.46 10.50 14.06
CA ARG A 292 -0.16 9.84 14.21
C ARG A 292 -0.25 8.36 14.59
N ASN A 293 -1.31 7.95 15.26
CA ASN A 293 -1.49 6.58 15.74
C ASN A 293 -2.23 5.67 14.75
N GLN A 294 -2.78 6.21 13.68
CA GLN A 294 -3.62 5.49 12.72
C GLN A 294 -2.92 5.17 11.39
N CYS A 295 -1.83 5.87 11.05
CA CYS A 295 -1.08 5.69 9.78
C CYS A 295 0.15 4.77 9.90
N ARG A 296 0.26 3.89 10.90
CA ARG A 296 1.38 2.94 11.05
C ARG A 296 1.01 1.52 10.71
#